data_545db09616b6c35c596422fd10088a1e
#
_entry.id   545db09616b6c35c596422fd10088a1e
#
_cell.length_a   1.000
_cell.length_b   1.000
_cell.length_c   1.000
_cell.angle_alpha   90.00
_cell.angle_beta   90.00
_cell.angle_gamma   90.00
#
_symmetry.space_group_name_H-M   'P 1'
#
loop_
_entity.id
_entity.type
_entity.pdbx_description
1 polymer ?
#
loop_
_entity_poly.entity_id
_entity_poly.type
_entity_poly.pdbx_seq_one_letter_code
_entity_poly.pdbx_strand_id
1 'polypeptide(L)'
;DNVSPQRVEGMLTLQPEILQAMVYGDKRPHLVGILVPDPEWMAEWAEVEGLPKDLKLLREHEKFRTAIREAVDRVNGQLSVIEKVRKFDFADEPFTIENEQMTPSMKIRRHILRKVYEDKIAALYKG
;
A
#
# COMPACT_ATOMS: atom_id res chain seq x y z
N ASP A 1 -14.02 -3.19 18.24
CA ASP A 1 -13.18 -3.49 17.57
C ASP A 1 -13.12 -4.23 16.22
N ASN A 2 -14.16 -4.06 15.41
CA ASN A 2 -14.13 -4.59 14.06
C ASN A 2 -13.54 -3.57 13.12
N VAL A 3 -12.39 -3.89 12.55
CA VAL A 3 -11.77 -3.09 11.51
C VAL A 3 -12.22 -3.63 10.16
N SER A 4 -12.63 -2.72 9.27
CA SER A 4 -12.94 -3.08 7.90
C SER A 4 -11.73 -2.75 7.01
N PRO A 5 -10.95 -3.77 6.62
CA PRO A 5 -9.80 -3.51 5.73
C PRO A 5 -10.22 -2.84 4.44
N GLN A 6 -11.39 -3.20 3.89
CA GLN A 6 -11.88 -2.61 2.65
C GLN A 6 -12.11 -1.10 2.77
N ARG A 7 -12.62 -0.65 3.92
CA ARG A 7 -12.85 0.77 4.16
C ARG A 7 -11.51 1.52 4.19
N VAL A 8 -10.53 0.98 4.90
CA VAL A 8 -9.21 1.60 5.00
C VAL A 8 -8.53 1.63 3.63
N GLU A 9 -8.62 0.53 2.90
CA GLU A 9 -8.08 0.46 1.53
C GLU A 9 -8.72 1.50 0.61
N GLY A 10 -10.04 1.67 0.72
CA GLY A 10 -10.75 2.67 -0.05
C GLY A 10 -10.30 4.09 0.25
N MET A 11 -10.00 4.38 1.52
CA MET A 11 -9.49 5.69 1.91
C MET A 11 -8.07 5.91 1.39
N LEU A 12 -7.23 4.88 1.45
CA LEU A 12 -5.87 4.98 0.93
C LEU A 12 -5.86 5.26 -0.57
N THR A 13 -6.71 4.58 -1.33
CA THR A 13 -6.73 4.75 -2.78
C THR A 13 -7.39 6.04 -3.25
N LEU A 14 -7.97 6.84 -2.34
CA LEU A 14 -8.39 8.20 -2.66
C LEU A 14 -7.22 9.17 -2.70
N GLN A 15 -6.07 8.79 -2.14
CA GLN A 15 -4.89 9.64 -2.18
C GLN A 15 -4.26 9.58 -3.57
N PRO A 16 -3.86 10.73 -4.15
CA PRO A 16 -3.29 10.74 -5.51
C PRO A 16 -2.03 9.89 -5.66
N GLU A 17 -1.32 9.65 -4.57
CA GLU A 17 -0.08 8.87 -4.59
C GLU A 17 -0.32 7.35 -4.67
N ILE A 18 -1.52 6.88 -4.33
CA ILE A 18 -1.77 5.46 -4.13
C ILE A 18 -2.83 4.95 -5.11
N LEU A 19 -2.45 4.03 -5.98
CA LEU A 19 -3.37 3.43 -6.94
C LEU A 19 -4.15 2.26 -6.34
N GLN A 20 -3.45 1.36 -5.65
CA GLN A 20 -4.07 0.18 -5.05
C GLN A 20 -3.45 -0.08 -3.69
N ALA A 21 -4.22 -0.72 -2.83
CA ALA A 21 -3.77 -1.03 -1.47
C ALA A 21 -4.40 -2.32 -1.00
N MET A 22 -3.61 -3.11 -0.26
CA MET A 22 -4.12 -4.24 0.51
C MET A 22 -3.70 -4.02 1.95
N VAL A 23 -4.65 -4.05 2.88
CA VAL A 23 -4.40 -3.82 4.29
C VAL A 23 -4.61 -5.13 5.03
N TYR A 24 -3.67 -5.45 5.92
CA TYR A 24 -3.69 -6.68 6.69
C TYR A 24 -3.52 -6.39 8.18
N GLY A 25 -4.23 -7.11 9.02
CA GLY A 25 -4.16 -6.92 10.47
C GLY A 25 -4.82 -8.05 11.26
N ASP A 26 -5.17 -9.15 10.60
CA ASP A 26 -5.86 -10.27 11.24
C ASP A 26 -5.02 -10.83 12.39
N LYS A 27 -5.58 -10.78 13.60
CA LYS A 27 -4.93 -11.25 14.83
C LYS A 27 -3.59 -10.57 15.11
N ARG A 28 -3.44 -9.33 14.66
CA ARG A 28 -2.22 -8.54 14.85
C ARG A 28 -2.54 -7.28 15.65
N PRO A 29 -1.54 -6.69 16.32
CA PRO A 29 -1.79 -5.50 17.16
C PRO A 29 -2.11 -4.24 16.37
N HIS A 30 -1.78 -4.21 15.08
CA HIS A 30 -2.01 -3.03 14.22
C HIS A 30 -2.09 -3.46 12.76
N LEU A 31 -2.51 -2.53 11.91
CA LEU A 31 -2.60 -2.77 10.48
C LEU A 31 -1.30 -2.42 9.77
N VAL A 32 -1.01 -3.18 8.73
CA VAL A 32 0.06 -2.88 7.79
C VAL A 32 -0.51 -2.87 6.37
N GLY A 33 0.17 -2.21 5.44
CA GLY A 33 -0.29 -2.09 4.07
C GLY A 33 0.73 -2.55 3.05
N ILE A 34 0.22 -3.16 1.96
CA ILE A 34 0.99 -3.42 0.74
C ILE A 34 0.39 -2.50 -0.32
N LEU A 35 1.21 -1.60 -0.84
CA LEU A 35 0.73 -0.47 -1.66
C LEU A 35 1.27 -0.54 -3.08
N VAL A 36 0.43 -0.10 -4.03
CA VAL A 36 0.83 0.13 -5.40
C VAL A 36 0.77 1.64 -5.63
N PRO A 37 1.92 2.31 -5.84
CA PRO A 37 1.89 3.75 -6.12
C PRO A 37 1.20 4.04 -7.45
N ASP A 38 0.57 5.21 -7.54
CA ASP A 38 -0.03 5.65 -8.79
C ASP A 38 1.09 5.95 -9.79
N PRO A 39 1.06 5.34 -10.99
CA PRO A 39 2.17 5.49 -11.94
C PRO A 39 2.34 6.89 -12.48
N GLU A 40 1.26 7.65 -12.68
CA GLU A 40 1.35 9.03 -13.15
C GLU A 40 1.96 9.91 -12.06
N TRP A 41 1.47 9.80 -10.84
CA TRP A 41 2.03 10.54 -9.73
C TRP A 41 3.51 10.21 -9.53
N MET A 42 3.83 8.93 -9.57
CA MET A 42 5.21 8.45 -9.40
C MET A 42 6.14 9.03 -10.47
N ALA A 43 5.70 9.02 -11.73
CA ALA A 43 6.49 9.54 -12.84
C ALA A 43 6.73 11.05 -12.68
N GLU A 44 5.72 11.81 -12.32
CA GLU A 44 5.85 13.24 -12.09
C GLU A 44 6.77 13.55 -10.92
N TRP A 45 6.63 12.79 -9.83
CA TRP A 45 7.47 12.96 -8.65
C TRP A 45 8.94 12.71 -9.01
N ALA A 46 9.21 11.61 -9.73
CA ALA A 46 10.56 11.25 -10.15
C ALA A 46 11.17 12.30 -11.06
N GLU A 47 10.36 12.84 -11.97
CA GLU A 47 10.79 13.91 -12.87
C GLU A 47 11.28 15.14 -12.09
N VAL A 48 10.48 15.57 -11.11
CA VAL A 48 10.81 16.73 -10.28
C VAL A 48 12.09 16.48 -9.48
N GLU A 49 12.27 15.27 -8.97
CA GLU A 49 13.43 14.92 -8.15
C GLU A 49 14.66 14.52 -8.98
N GLY A 50 14.52 14.44 -10.30
CA GLY A 50 15.63 14.05 -11.16
C GLY A 50 16.03 12.59 -11.00
N LEU A 51 15.05 11.72 -10.71
CA LEU A 51 15.30 10.30 -10.47
C LEU A 51 14.67 9.43 -11.56
N PRO A 52 15.17 8.20 -11.73
CA PRO A 52 14.57 7.26 -12.69
C PRO A 52 13.10 6.93 -12.31
N LYS A 53 12.25 6.81 -13.33
CA LYS A 53 10.82 6.52 -13.16
C LYS A 53 10.61 5.00 -13.03
N ASP A 54 11.23 4.39 -12.04
CA ASP A 54 11.23 2.94 -11.84
C ASP A 54 10.99 2.63 -10.37
N LEU A 55 9.87 1.98 -10.09
CA LEU A 55 9.50 1.65 -8.71
C LEU A 55 10.56 0.82 -7.99
N LYS A 56 11.23 -0.09 -8.70
CA LYS A 56 12.27 -0.92 -8.08
C LYS A 56 13.39 -0.08 -7.47
N LEU A 57 13.69 1.05 -8.09
CA LEU A 57 14.70 1.98 -7.58
C LEU A 57 14.10 2.95 -6.58
N LEU A 58 12.92 3.51 -6.89
CA LEU A 58 12.29 4.52 -6.05
C LEU A 58 11.90 3.98 -4.68
N ARG A 59 11.45 2.73 -4.60
CA ARG A 59 11.04 2.15 -3.31
C ARG A 59 12.19 2.03 -2.30
N GLU A 60 13.42 2.07 -2.79
CA GLU A 60 14.60 2.08 -1.92
C GLU A 60 15.03 3.50 -1.55
N HIS A 61 14.41 4.50 -2.15
CA HIS A 61 14.79 5.90 -1.94
C HIS A 61 13.98 6.49 -0.78
N GLU A 62 14.70 7.02 0.20
CA GLU A 62 14.07 7.51 1.44
C GLU A 62 13.05 8.62 1.17
N LYS A 63 13.36 9.56 0.29
CA LYS A 63 12.42 10.64 -0.05
C LYS A 63 11.12 10.13 -0.65
N PHE A 64 11.21 9.11 -1.50
CA PHE A 64 10.02 8.51 -2.09
C PHE A 64 9.17 7.84 -1.02
N ARG A 65 9.81 7.07 -0.16
CA ARG A 65 9.12 6.40 0.94
C ARG A 65 8.45 7.42 1.87
N THR A 66 9.12 8.53 2.13
CA THR A 66 8.55 9.61 2.95
C THR A 66 7.32 10.22 2.29
N ALA A 67 7.36 10.45 0.98
CA ALA A 67 6.20 10.99 0.26
C ALA A 67 4.99 10.07 0.36
N ILE A 68 5.21 8.76 0.23
CA ILE A 68 4.13 7.77 0.39
C ILE A 68 3.67 7.73 1.86
N ARG A 69 4.61 7.80 2.81
CA ARG A 69 4.27 7.84 4.24
C ARG A 69 3.36 9.03 4.56
N GLU A 70 3.64 10.18 3.95
CA GLU A 70 2.80 11.37 4.15
C GLU A 70 1.37 11.13 3.66
N ALA A 71 1.20 10.42 2.53
CA ALA A 71 -0.12 10.07 2.04
C ALA A 71 -0.85 9.14 3.02
N VAL A 72 -0.14 8.14 3.54
CA VAL A 72 -0.69 7.22 4.53
C VAL A 72 -1.07 7.97 5.81
N ASP A 73 -0.22 8.89 6.25
CA ASP A 73 -0.48 9.68 7.46
C ASP A 73 -1.70 10.59 7.32
N ARG A 74 -1.95 11.14 6.12
CA ARG A 74 -3.17 11.92 5.88
C ARG A 74 -4.41 11.06 6.11
N VAL A 75 -4.38 9.82 5.64
CA VAL A 75 -5.48 8.88 5.86
C VAL A 75 -5.58 8.51 7.33
N ASN A 76 -4.45 8.21 7.97
CA ASN A 76 -4.41 7.85 9.39
C ASN A 76 -5.00 8.94 10.28
N GLY A 77 -4.87 10.20 9.88
CA GLY A 77 -5.46 11.32 10.59
C GLY A 77 -6.99 11.27 10.67
N GLN A 78 -7.63 10.48 9.80
CA GLN A 78 -9.07 10.32 9.75
C GLN A 78 -9.53 8.97 10.32
N LEU A 79 -8.61 8.18 10.84
CA LEU A 79 -8.88 6.83 11.33
C LEU A 79 -8.74 6.75 12.85
N SER A 80 -9.47 5.82 13.45
CA SER A 80 -9.30 5.52 14.87
C SER A 80 -7.94 4.85 15.08
N VAL A 81 -7.51 4.78 16.33
CA VAL A 81 -6.19 4.22 16.67
C VAL A 81 -6.00 2.81 16.12
N ILE A 82 -7.05 1.96 16.24
CA ILE A 82 -6.94 0.57 15.81
C ILE A 82 -6.99 0.40 14.29
N GLU A 83 -7.46 1.42 13.57
CA GLU A 83 -7.57 1.39 12.11
C GLU A 83 -6.37 1.98 11.39
N LYS A 84 -5.44 2.59 12.12
CA LYS A 84 -4.29 3.25 11.50
C LYS A 84 -3.34 2.23 10.89
N VAL A 85 -2.86 2.55 9.69
CA VAL A 85 -1.85 1.73 9.02
C VAL A 85 -0.49 2.19 9.54
N ARG A 86 0.15 1.35 10.33
CA ARG A 86 1.38 1.72 11.04
C ARG A 86 2.62 1.59 10.18
N LYS A 87 2.64 0.57 9.31
CA LYS A 87 3.77 0.32 8.44
C LYS A 87 3.27 -0.12 7.08
N PHE A 88 4.07 0.05 6.06
CA PHE A 88 3.73 -0.39 4.72
C PHE A 88 4.98 -0.82 3.95
N ASP A 89 4.76 -1.58 2.89
CA ASP A 89 5.77 -1.86 1.89
C ASP A 89 5.08 -1.81 0.52
N PHE A 90 5.85 -1.96 -0.53
CA PHE A 90 5.33 -1.85 -1.89
C PHE A 90 5.10 -3.22 -2.50
N ALA A 91 4.03 -3.33 -3.29
CA ALA A 91 3.81 -4.49 -4.15
C ALA A 91 4.89 -4.50 -5.24
N ASP A 92 5.16 -5.67 -5.78
CA ASP A 92 6.13 -5.81 -6.88
C ASP A 92 5.53 -5.38 -8.21
N GLU A 93 4.21 -5.43 -8.33
CA GLU A 93 3.46 -5.12 -9.56
C GLU A 93 2.04 -4.75 -9.17
N PRO A 94 1.31 -4.06 -10.06
CA PRO A 94 -0.11 -3.80 -9.81
C PRO A 94 -0.91 -5.08 -9.67
N PHE A 95 -2.01 -5.01 -8.92
CA PHE A 95 -2.95 -6.13 -8.79
C PHE A 95 -3.81 -6.18 -10.04
N THR A 96 -3.82 -7.30 -10.74
CA THR A 96 -4.56 -7.46 -11.99
C THR A 96 -5.36 -8.76 -12.00
N ILE A 97 -6.27 -8.87 -12.95
CA ILE A 97 -7.00 -10.13 -13.19
C ILE A 97 -6.02 -11.18 -13.70
N GLU A 98 -5.11 -10.79 -14.57
CA GLU A 98 -4.14 -11.69 -15.20
C GLU A 98 -3.22 -12.35 -14.19
N ASN A 99 -2.77 -11.62 -13.17
CA ASN A 99 -1.92 -12.20 -12.12
C ASN A 99 -2.73 -12.80 -10.98
N GLU A 100 -4.04 -12.87 -11.15
CA GLU A 100 -4.99 -13.49 -10.20
C GLU A 100 -5.10 -12.74 -8.86
N GLN A 101 -4.67 -11.49 -8.83
CA GLN A 101 -4.74 -10.67 -7.62
C GLN A 101 -5.99 -9.81 -7.55
N MET A 102 -6.77 -9.78 -8.64
CA MET A 102 -8.07 -9.10 -8.68
C MET A 102 -9.12 -9.99 -9.32
N THR A 103 -10.38 -9.78 -8.92
CA THR A 103 -11.52 -10.41 -9.55
C THR A 103 -11.94 -9.63 -10.81
N PRO A 104 -12.73 -10.26 -11.71
CA PRO A 104 -13.28 -9.52 -12.86
C PRO A 104 -14.10 -8.28 -12.46
N SER A 105 -14.67 -8.26 -11.25
CA SER A 105 -15.41 -7.10 -10.75
C SER A 105 -14.49 -6.08 -10.07
N MET A 106 -13.18 -6.18 -10.25
CA MET A 106 -12.18 -5.23 -9.80
C MET A 106 -12.03 -5.17 -8.28
N LYS A 107 -12.27 -6.28 -7.60
CA LYS A 107 -12.01 -6.42 -6.16
C LYS A 107 -10.71 -7.16 -5.95
N ILE A 108 -9.92 -6.75 -4.97
CA ILE A 108 -8.67 -7.45 -4.67
C ILE A 108 -8.97 -8.83 -4.09
N ARG A 109 -8.11 -9.77 -4.43
CA ARG A 109 -8.20 -11.13 -3.89
C ARG A 109 -7.26 -11.23 -2.69
N ARG A 110 -7.77 -10.86 -1.55
CA ARG A 110 -6.95 -10.70 -0.32
C ARG A 110 -6.20 -11.97 0.05
N HIS A 111 -6.84 -13.13 -0.06
CA HIS A 111 -6.20 -14.40 0.30
C HIS A 111 -5.02 -14.73 -0.60
N ILE A 112 -5.08 -14.32 -1.88
CA ILE A 112 -3.97 -14.48 -2.81
C ILE A 112 -2.83 -13.52 -2.46
N LEU A 113 -3.18 -12.25 -2.22
CA LEU A 113 -2.18 -11.23 -1.86
C LEU A 113 -1.46 -11.55 -0.57
N ARG A 114 -2.17 -12.13 0.42
CA ARG A 114 -1.55 -12.56 1.66
C ARG A 114 -0.45 -13.60 1.42
N LYS A 115 -0.66 -14.50 0.49
CA LYS A 115 0.33 -15.52 0.15
C LYS A 115 1.49 -14.93 -0.63
N VAL A 116 1.18 -14.13 -1.64
CA VAL A 116 2.21 -13.52 -2.51
C VAL A 116 3.16 -12.65 -1.68
N TYR A 117 2.62 -11.86 -0.75
CA TYR A 117 3.40 -10.90 0.04
C TYR A 117 3.60 -11.35 1.48
N GLU A 118 3.51 -12.66 1.74
CA GLU A 118 3.65 -13.21 3.08
C GLU A 118 4.94 -12.74 3.77
N ASP A 119 6.06 -12.78 3.06
CA ASP A 119 7.35 -12.40 3.65
C ASP A 119 7.43 -10.91 3.93
N LYS A 120 6.89 -10.07 3.03
CA LYS A 120 6.85 -8.61 3.25
C LYS A 120 5.97 -8.28 4.46
N ILE A 121 4.82 -8.93 4.55
CA ILE A 121 3.90 -8.72 5.68
C ILE A 121 4.57 -9.12 7.00
N ALA A 122 5.20 -10.29 7.03
CA ALA A 122 5.90 -10.75 8.23
C ALA A 122 7.00 -9.77 8.64
N ALA A 123 7.76 -9.26 7.66
CA ALA A 123 8.83 -8.31 7.92
C ALA A 123 8.31 -7.00 8.53
N LEU A 124 7.11 -6.56 8.12
CA LEU A 124 6.52 -5.34 8.65
C LEU A 124 6.12 -5.46 10.12
N TYR A 125 5.91 -6.69 10.61
CA TYR A 125 5.59 -6.92 12.02
C TYR A 125 6.81 -7.19 12.90
N LYS A 126 7.98 -7.27 12.31
CA LYS A 126 9.22 -7.45 13.08
C LYS A 126 9.68 -6.12 13.68
N GLY A 127 10.11 -6.20 14.90
CA GLY A 127 10.80 -5.15 15.59
C GLY A 127 10.21 -3.80 15.59
#